data_b56f4f439cdcf1f37ff28b91c955884a
#
_entry.id   b56f4f439cdcf1f37ff28b91c955884a
#
_cell.length_a   1.000
_cell.length_b   1.000
_cell.length_c   1.000
_cell.angle_alpha   90.00
_cell.angle_beta   90.00
_cell.angle_gamma   90.00
#
_symmetry.space_group_name_H-M   'P 1'
#
loop_
_entity.id
_entity.type
_entity.pdbx_description
1 polymer ?
#
loop_
_entity_poly.entity_id
_entity_poly.type
_entity_poly.pdbx_seq_one_letter_code
_entity_poly.pdbx_strand_id
1 'polypeptide(L)'
;MPLHLDYRPVDLAGFYGNDSVKDSLATILARTDRPRAYLLVGPSGCGKTTLARILARALGCADMDYKELNISDARGIDDARQLLADANFLPLGGGVKVFCLDECQQATSAFQQAMLKALEDTPKHVVYILCTTDPQKLVKTIRTRCSTFALKPLSGPVMRELLSFVLAKEGVQGFPAVALDEVVVAADGSPRQALVVLDQVIDIADNDKLLKAIRKARPSDKTVLDLCQVLHRGEASGWKAVAEVIEDLGTDEDWERVRMAVLGWAVKVALSGKGVGQAAVMLDAFREPWFNTGRAGLVLACYRCVV
;
A
#
# COMPACT_ATOMS: atom_id res chain seq x y z
N MET A 1 -19.70 8.86 -6.29
CA MET A 1 -18.58 7.90 -6.55
C MET A 1 -17.90 7.57 -5.23
N PRO A 2 -17.14 6.47 -5.09
CA PRO A 2 -16.39 6.22 -3.84
C PRO A 2 -15.39 7.35 -3.54
N LEU A 3 -15.31 7.81 -2.29
CA LEU A 3 -14.48 8.95 -1.88
C LEU A 3 -13.01 8.84 -2.31
N HIS A 4 -12.44 7.63 -2.28
CA HIS A 4 -11.04 7.41 -2.69
C HIS A 4 -10.76 7.61 -4.19
N LEU A 5 -11.80 7.69 -5.03
CA LEU A 5 -11.70 8.03 -6.45
C LEU A 5 -11.98 9.51 -6.67
N ASP A 6 -13.03 10.06 -6.02
CA ASP A 6 -13.45 11.46 -6.17
C ASP A 6 -12.41 12.44 -5.63
N TYR A 7 -11.77 12.09 -4.52
CA TYR A 7 -10.74 12.90 -3.88
C TYR A 7 -9.31 12.52 -4.27
N ARG A 8 -9.16 11.82 -5.42
CA ARG A 8 -7.82 11.54 -5.96
C ARG A 8 -7.19 12.84 -6.45
N PRO A 9 -6.03 13.26 -5.89
CA PRO A 9 -5.39 14.49 -6.30
C PRO A 9 -4.97 14.46 -7.78
N VAL A 10 -5.12 15.62 -8.43
CA VAL A 10 -4.82 15.81 -9.86
C VAL A 10 -3.49 16.50 -10.11
N ASP A 11 -2.90 17.13 -9.10
CA ASP A 11 -1.64 17.84 -9.13
C ASP A 11 -0.80 17.63 -7.86
N LEU A 12 0.43 18.15 -7.85
CA LEU A 12 1.33 18.02 -6.70
C LEU A 12 0.87 18.84 -5.49
N ALA A 13 0.12 19.92 -5.69
CA ALA A 13 -0.37 20.76 -4.60
C ALA A 13 -1.44 20.05 -3.79
N GLY A 14 -2.33 19.30 -4.45
CA GLY A 14 -3.34 18.47 -3.81
C GLY A 14 -2.82 17.13 -3.26
N PHE A 15 -1.55 16.79 -3.51
CA PHE A 15 -0.97 15.54 -3.03
C PHE A 15 -0.47 15.68 -1.58
N TYR A 16 -1.16 15.07 -0.63
CA TYR A 16 -0.85 15.17 0.80
C TYR A 16 0.42 14.43 1.17
N GLY A 17 1.22 15.05 2.05
CA GLY A 17 2.47 14.51 2.56
C GLY A 17 3.58 14.34 1.51
N ASN A 18 4.62 13.59 1.86
CA ASN A 18 5.77 13.30 1.01
C ASN A 18 6.43 14.57 0.41
N ASP A 19 6.53 15.67 1.19
CA ASP A 19 6.96 16.99 0.73
C ASP A 19 8.33 16.95 0.06
N SER A 20 9.29 16.21 0.61
CA SER A 20 10.61 16.05 0.01
C SER A 20 10.57 15.41 -1.39
N VAL A 21 9.60 14.51 -1.64
CA VAL A 21 9.38 13.91 -2.97
C VAL A 21 8.76 14.94 -3.91
N LYS A 22 7.77 15.71 -3.43
CA LYS A 22 7.12 16.78 -4.19
C LYS A 22 8.15 17.85 -4.63
N ASP A 23 8.99 18.32 -3.72
CA ASP A 23 10.02 19.31 -3.99
C ASP A 23 11.05 18.81 -5.01
N SER A 24 11.48 17.56 -4.86
CA SER A 24 12.40 16.93 -5.81
C SER A 24 11.78 16.79 -7.20
N LEU A 25 10.51 16.38 -7.29
CA LEU A 25 9.78 16.28 -8.55
C LEU A 25 9.55 17.65 -9.17
N ALA A 26 9.18 18.67 -8.41
CA ALA A 26 9.02 20.05 -8.88
C ALA A 26 10.33 20.57 -9.47
N THR A 27 11.47 20.31 -8.81
CA THR A 27 12.80 20.68 -9.31
C THR A 27 13.12 19.98 -10.63
N ILE A 28 12.80 18.69 -10.77
CA ILE A 28 13.04 17.92 -12.00
C ILE A 28 12.12 18.41 -13.13
N LEU A 29 10.87 18.70 -12.83
CA LEU A 29 9.89 19.19 -13.80
C LEU A 29 10.25 20.57 -14.35
N ALA A 30 10.99 21.38 -13.61
CA ALA A 30 11.50 22.69 -14.07
C ALA A 30 12.69 22.59 -15.03
N ARG A 31 13.34 21.40 -15.17
CA ARG A 31 14.50 21.22 -16.05
C ARG A 31 14.07 21.04 -17.51
N THR A 32 14.93 21.43 -18.43
CA THR A 32 14.79 21.14 -19.87
C THR A 32 15.14 19.68 -20.19
N ASP A 33 16.19 19.15 -19.54
CA ASP A 33 16.58 17.75 -19.64
C ASP A 33 16.04 16.99 -18.42
N ARG A 34 15.08 16.12 -18.66
CA ARG A 34 14.33 15.39 -17.63
C ARG A 34 14.59 13.89 -17.77
N PRO A 35 14.66 13.16 -16.65
CA PRO A 35 14.66 11.70 -16.69
C PRO A 35 13.47 11.15 -17.49
N ARG A 36 13.68 10.03 -18.15
CA ARG A 36 12.60 9.34 -18.90
C ARG A 36 12.15 8.05 -18.24
N ALA A 37 12.79 7.69 -17.14
CA ALA A 37 12.42 6.56 -16.32
C ALA A 37 12.37 6.97 -14.85
N TYR A 38 11.21 6.72 -14.23
CA TYR A 38 10.94 7.02 -12.82
C TYR A 38 10.58 5.72 -12.11
N LEU A 39 11.02 5.57 -10.87
CA LEU A 39 10.65 4.46 -10.01
C LEU A 39 10.03 4.98 -8.71
N LEU A 40 8.74 4.75 -8.54
CA LEU A 40 7.99 5.09 -7.34
C LEU A 40 7.90 3.88 -6.41
N VAL A 41 8.53 3.99 -5.25
CA VAL A 41 8.62 2.91 -4.27
C VAL A 41 7.81 3.28 -3.03
N GLY A 42 7.07 2.36 -2.46
CA GLY A 42 6.34 2.59 -1.20
C GLY A 42 5.26 1.56 -0.94
N PRO A 43 4.70 1.53 0.28
CA PRO A 43 3.68 0.56 0.65
C PRO A 43 2.41 0.69 -0.20
N SER A 44 1.54 -0.32 -0.11
CA SER A 44 0.25 -0.27 -0.81
C SER A 44 -0.59 0.91 -0.31
N GLY A 45 -1.34 1.54 -1.22
CA GLY A 45 -2.24 2.63 -0.87
C GLY A 45 -1.60 3.98 -0.51
N CYS A 46 -0.25 4.12 -0.55
CA CYS A 46 0.44 5.39 -0.25
C CYS A 46 0.39 6.44 -1.38
N GLY A 47 -0.23 6.13 -2.52
CA GLY A 47 -0.44 7.08 -3.61
C GLY A 47 0.54 6.96 -4.80
N LYS A 48 1.29 5.85 -4.96
CA LYS A 48 2.23 5.65 -6.09
C LYS A 48 1.58 5.90 -7.45
N THR A 49 0.52 5.19 -7.76
CA THR A 49 -0.21 5.29 -9.03
C THR A 49 -0.84 6.67 -9.21
N THR A 50 -1.29 7.31 -8.12
CA THR A 50 -1.78 8.69 -8.13
C THR A 50 -0.67 9.66 -8.51
N LEU A 51 0.50 9.55 -7.87
CA LEU A 51 1.66 10.38 -8.18
C LEU A 51 2.16 10.16 -9.61
N ALA A 52 2.09 8.90 -10.11
CA ALA A 52 2.41 8.59 -11.50
C ALA A 52 1.52 9.36 -12.50
N ARG A 53 0.21 9.43 -12.24
CA ARG A 53 -0.74 10.20 -13.07
C ARG A 53 -0.49 11.70 -13.00
N ILE A 54 -0.20 12.23 -11.80
CA ILE A 54 0.17 13.65 -11.60
C ILE A 54 1.44 13.95 -12.38
N LEU A 55 2.45 13.10 -12.26
CA LEU A 55 3.73 13.27 -12.97
C LEU A 55 3.55 13.22 -14.50
N ALA A 56 2.74 12.28 -15.00
CA ALA A 56 2.44 12.20 -16.44
C ALA A 56 1.82 13.50 -16.97
N ARG A 57 0.81 14.05 -16.28
CA ARG A 57 0.19 15.33 -16.65
C ARG A 57 1.20 16.48 -16.60
N ALA A 58 2.01 16.55 -15.55
CA ALA A 58 3.03 17.58 -15.38
C ALA A 58 4.14 17.49 -16.45
N LEU A 59 4.38 16.31 -17.03
CA LEU A 59 5.30 16.11 -18.15
C LEU A 59 4.68 16.47 -19.52
N GLY A 60 3.39 16.80 -19.56
CA GLY A 60 2.68 17.15 -20.79
C GLY A 60 2.10 15.93 -21.53
N CYS A 61 1.81 14.85 -20.83
CA CYS A 61 1.12 13.69 -21.38
C CYS A 61 -0.38 13.96 -21.46
N ALA A 62 -0.97 13.81 -22.65
CA ALA A 62 -2.42 13.81 -22.83
C ALA A 62 -3.03 12.51 -22.29
N ASP A 63 -4.30 12.56 -21.84
CA ASP A 63 -4.96 11.40 -21.22
C ASP A 63 -4.99 10.18 -22.18
N MET A 64 -5.10 10.40 -23.50
CA MET A 64 -5.07 9.34 -24.52
C MET A 64 -3.69 8.70 -24.71
N ASP A 65 -2.63 9.37 -24.31
CA ASP A 65 -1.24 8.92 -24.41
C ASP A 65 -0.70 8.37 -23.07
N TYR A 66 -1.54 8.36 -22.03
CA TYR A 66 -1.26 7.73 -20.74
C TYR A 66 -1.73 6.28 -20.73
N LYS A 67 -0.82 5.34 -20.66
CA LYS A 67 -1.11 3.90 -20.58
C LYS A 67 -0.69 3.37 -19.22
N GLU A 68 -1.66 2.87 -18.45
CA GLU A 68 -1.44 2.23 -17.16
C GLU A 68 -1.62 0.72 -17.31
N LEU A 69 -0.59 -0.03 -16.99
CA LEU A 69 -0.57 -1.50 -17.01
C LEU A 69 -0.35 -2.00 -15.58
N ASN A 70 -1.28 -2.85 -15.14
CA ASN A 70 -1.08 -3.63 -13.92
C ASN A 70 -0.24 -4.87 -14.27
N ILE A 71 0.97 -4.93 -13.76
CA ILE A 71 1.91 -6.03 -14.05
C ILE A 71 1.49 -7.35 -13.39
N SER A 72 0.56 -7.33 -12.45
CA SER A 72 -0.04 -8.57 -11.96
C SER A 72 -0.80 -9.32 -13.06
N ASP A 73 -1.40 -8.60 -14.01
CA ASP A 73 -2.22 -9.14 -15.09
C ASP A 73 -1.42 -9.29 -16.40
N ALA A 74 -0.45 -8.40 -16.65
CA ALA A 74 0.36 -8.28 -17.87
C ALA A 74 1.86 -8.42 -17.56
N ARG A 75 2.29 -9.60 -17.08
CA ARG A 75 3.63 -9.86 -16.54
C ARG A 75 4.57 -10.61 -17.47
N GLY A 76 4.07 -11.04 -18.64
CA GLY A 76 4.78 -11.91 -19.55
C GLY A 76 5.66 -11.16 -20.56
N ILE A 77 6.48 -11.91 -21.30
CA ILE A 77 7.37 -11.34 -22.31
C ILE A 77 6.59 -10.73 -23.49
N ASP A 78 5.42 -11.29 -23.84
CA ASP A 78 4.62 -10.80 -24.95
C ASP A 78 3.96 -9.46 -24.61
N ASP A 79 3.55 -9.27 -23.34
CA ASP A 79 3.06 -7.98 -22.83
C ASP A 79 4.17 -6.91 -22.92
N ALA A 80 5.41 -7.27 -22.53
CA ALA A 80 6.54 -6.37 -22.67
C ALA A 80 6.81 -6.03 -24.17
N ARG A 81 6.76 -6.99 -25.06
CA ARG A 81 6.95 -6.77 -26.51
C ARG A 81 5.87 -5.84 -27.09
N GLN A 82 4.62 -6.03 -26.69
CA GLN A 82 3.52 -5.17 -27.14
C GLN A 82 3.71 -3.73 -26.61
N LEU A 83 4.08 -3.57 -25.34
CA LEU A 83 4.38 -2.26 -24.76
C LEU A 83 5.52 -1.56 -25.53
N LEU A 84 6.60 -2.30 -25.87
CA LEU A 84 7.72 -1.77 -26.63
C LEU A 84 7.35 -1.42 -28.06
N ALA A 85 6.50 -2.20 -28.71
CA ALA A 85 5.94 -1.86 -30.02
C ALA A 85 5.14 -0.56 -29.97
N ASP A 86 4.29 -0.41 -28.96
CA ASP A 86 3.49 0.81 -28.73
C ASP A 86 4.37 2.03 -28.44
N ALA A 87 5.52 1.86 -27.79
CA ALA A 87 6.46 2.94 -27.49
C ALA A 87 7.10 3.56 -28.75
N ASN A 88 7.11 2.83 -29.88
CA ASN A 88 7.63 3.36 -31.15
C ASN A 88 6.68 4.36 -31.84
N PHE A 89 5.41 4.36 -31.47
CA PHE A 89 4.45 5.29 -32.04
C PHE A 89 4.46 6.64 -31.30
N LEU A 90 4.45 7.73 -32.05
CA LEU A 90 4.35 9.06 -31.51
C LEU A 90 3.07 9.28 -30.70
N PRO A 91 3.06 10.16 -29.69
CA PRO A 91 1.86 10.50 -28.95
C PRO A 91 0.84 11.19 -29.86
N LEU A 92 -0.43 10.83 -29.69
CA LEU A 92 -1.54 11.38 -30.49
C LEU A 92 -1.92 12.81 -30.06
N GLY A 93 -1.84 13.09 -28.76
CA GLY A 93 -2.13 14.39 -28.17
C GLY A 93 -0.96 15.38 -28.19
N GLY A 94 0.18 14.99 -28.76
CA GLY A 94 1.43 15.75 -28.66
C GLY A 94 2.11 15.58 -27.29
N GLY A 95 3.27 16.21 -27.11
CA GLY A 95 4.02 16.11 -25.87
C GLY A 95 4.70 14.75 -25.67
N VAL A 96 4.41 14.06 -24.60
CA VAL A 96 5.01 12.75 -24.26
C VAL A 96 3.96 11.65 -24.11
N LYS A 97 4.35 10.43 -24.44
CA LYS A 97 3.60 9.21 -24.14
C LYS A 97 4.13 8.61 -22.84
N VAL A 98 3.26 8.30 -21.90
CA VAL A 98 3.66 7.75 -20.60
C VAL A 98 3.13 6.33 -20.44
N PHE A 99 4.04 5.41 -20.08
CA PHE A 99 3.71 4.06 -19.67
C PHE A 99 3.90 3.95 -18.15
N CYS A 100 2.81 3.82 -17.42
CA CYS A 100 2.81 3.54 -15.99
C CYS A 100 2.68 2.04 -15.77
N LEU A 101 3.73 1.44 -15.20
CA LEU A 101 3.78 0.02 -14.88
C LEU A 101 3.55 -0.13 -13.38
N ASP A 102 2.32 -0.53 -12.99
CA ASP A 102 1.98 -0.71 -11.58
C ASP A 102 2.26 -2.15 -11.14
N GLU A 103 2.55 -2.34 -9.86
CA GLU A 103 2.90 -3.61 -9.22
C GLU A 103 4.10 -4.32 -9.90
N CYS A 104 5.13 -3.55 -10.28
CA CYS A 104 6.29 -4.03 -11.03
C CYS A 104 7.05 -5.19 -10.37
N GLN A 105 6.91 -5.41 -9.05
CA GLN A 105 7.48 -6.56 -8.36
C GLN A 105 6.89 -7.91 -8.82
N GLN A 106 5.79 -7.90 -9.58
CA GLN A 106 5.17 -9.09 -10.17
C GLN A 106 5.73 -9.44 -11.54
N ALA A 107 6.58 -8.56 -12.12
CA ALA A 107 7.18 -8.78 -13.44
C ALA A 107 8.06 -10.04 -13.47
N THR A 108 7.84 -10.90 -14.47
CA THR A 108 8.72 -12.03 -14.71
C THR A 108 10.13 -11.58 -15.10
N SER A 109 11.14 -12.45 -14.91
CA SER A 109 12.51 -12.15 -15.34
C SER A 109 12.59 -11.81 -16.82
N ALA A 110 11.79 -12.47 -17.67
CA ALA A 110 11.73 -12.21 -19.11
C ALA A 110 11.17 -10.82 -19.43
N PHE A 111 10.10 -10.39 -18.72
CA PHE A 111 9.57 -9.03 -18.80
C PHE A 111 10.62 -7.99 -18.40
N GLN A 112 11.29 -8.20 -17.26
CA GLN A 112 12.31 -7.29 -16.76
C GLN A 112 13.49 -7.17 -17.74
N GLN A 113 13.94 -8.28 -18.35
CA GLN A 113 15.00 -8.25 -19.36
C GLN A 113 14.60 -7.46 -20.61
N ALA A 114 13.36 -7.61 -21.08
CA ALA A 114 12.87 -6.81 -22.22
C ALA A 114 12.83 -5.32 -21.88
N MET A 115 12.41 -4.96 -20.66
CA MET A 115 12.36 -3.56 -20.19
C MET A 115 13.75 -2.91 -20.07
N LEU A 116 14.82 -3.68 -19.81
CA LEU A 116 16.18 -3.11 -19.72
C LEU A 116 16.55 -2.36 -21.00
N LYS A 117 16.31 -2.95 -22.17
CA LYS A 117 16.60 -2.32 -23.46
C LYS A 117 15.76 -1.05 -23.67
N ALA A 118 14.49 -1.09 -23.28
CA ALA A 118 13.60 0.07 -23.36
C ALA A 118 14.06 1.25 -22.49
N LEU A 119 14.58 0.95 -21.30
CA LEU A 119 15.07 1.97 -20.37
C LEU A 119 16.45 2.53 -20.79
N GLU A 120 17.25 1.78 -21.57
CA GLU A 120 18.51 2.26 -22.14
C GLU A 120 18.26 3.19 -23.34
N ASP A 121 17.43 2.75 -24.27
CA ASP A 121 17.18 3.42 -25.54
C ASP A 121 15.77 4.07 -25.58
N THR A 122 15.36 4.72 -24.50
CA THR A 122 14.03 5.34 -24.40
C THR A 122 13.85 6.43 -25.47
N PRO A 123 12.84 6.33 -26.35
CA PRO A 123 12.55 7.37 -27.36
C PRO A 123 12.26 8.72 -26.70
N LYS A 124 12.60 9.82 -27.40
CA LYS A 124 12.45 11.18 -26.85
C LYS A 124 11.04 11.54 -26.40
N HIS A 125 10.04 10.94 -26.98
CA HIS A 125 8.62 11.15 -26.69
C HIS A 125 8.06 10.17 -25.66
N VAL A 126 8.86 9.25 -25.11
CA VAL A 126 8.40 8.23 -24.16
C VAL A 126 8.93 8.47 -22.76
N VAL A 127 8.10 8.23 -21.76
CA VAL A 127 8.47 8.20 -20.34
C VAL A 127 7.91 6.94 -19.70
N TYR A 128 8.74 6.24 -18.94
CA TYR A 128 8.34 5.08 -18.13
C TYR A 128 8.23 5.47 -16.66
N ILE A 129 7.12 5.12 -16.02
CA ILE A 129 6.92 5.29 -14.57
C ILE A 129 6.63 3.92 -13.99
N LEU A 130 7.55 3.39 -13.20
CA LEU A 130 7.44 2.10 -12.54
C LEU A 130 6.98 2.31 -11.10
N CYS A 131 5.95 1.58 -10.67
CA CYS A 131 5.44 1.59 -9.30
C CYS A 131 5.66 0.22 -8.65
N THR A 132 6.21 0.18 -7.46
CA THR A 132 6.47 -1.07 -6.75
C THR A 132 6.33 -0.93 -5.24
N THR A 133 5.88 -1.99 -4.59
CA THR A 133 5.92 -2.13 -3.13
C THR A 133 7.22 -2.77 -2.66
N ASP A 134 7.90 -3.53 -3.54
CA ASP A 134 9.14 -4.24 -3.22
C ASP A 134 10.20 -4.01 -4.32
N PRO A 135 11.07 -3.01 -4.15
CA PRO A 135 12.11 -2.72 -5.13
C PRO A 135 13.18 -3.83 -5.23
N GLN A 136 13.30 -4.71 -4.23
CA GLN A 136 14.30 -5.78 -4.26
C GLN A 136 13.96 -6.88 -5.29
N LYS A 137 12.68 -7.04 -5.65
CA LYS A 137 12.25 -7.95 -6.70
C LYS A 137 12.56 -7.45 -8.12
N LEU A 138 12.90 -6.16 -8.26
CA LEU A 138 13.38 -5.61 -9.52
C LEU A 138 14.89 -5.81 -9.64
N VAL A 139 15.36 -6.25 -10.81
CA VAL A 139 16.78 -6.37 -11.07
C VAL A 139 17.51 -5.05 -10.85
N LYS A 140 18.72 -5.11 -10.31
CA LYS A 140 19.50 -3.92 -9.95
C LYS A 140 19.66 -2.96 -11.13
N THR A 141 19.83 -3.49 -12.32
CA THR A 141 20.01 -2.73 -13.57
C THR A 141 18.79 -1.87 -13.95
N ILE A 142 17.55 -2.28 -13.66
CA ILE A 142 16.36 -1.44 -13.80
C ILE A 142 16.42 -0.31 -12.79
N ARG A 143 16.68 -0.62 -11.52
CA ARG A 143 16.70 0.38 -10.45
C ARG A 143 17.73 1.49 -10.67
N THR A 144 18.91 1.15 -11.23
CA THR A 144 19.98 2.12 -11.50
C THR A 144 19.70 3.02 -12.72
N ARG A 145 18.74 2.65 -13.59
CA ARG A 145 18.33 3.44 -14.76
C ARG A 145 17.15 4.34 -14.49
N CYS A 146 16.51 4.20 -13.33
CA CYS A 146 15.35 5.00 -12.94
C CYS A 146 15.71 6.05 -11.89
N SER A 147 15.12 7.23 -12.02
CA SER A 147 15.07 8.20 -10.92
C SER A 147 14.10 7.69 -9.85
N THR A 148 14.63 7.32 -8.69
CA THR A 148 13.85 6.63 -7.64
C THR A 148 13.31 7.60 -6.60
N PHE A 149 12.03 7.48 -6.28
CA PHE A 149 11.32 8.25 -5.26
C PHE A 149 10.63 7.30 -4.28
N ALA A 150 10.99 7.41 -3.01
CA ALA A 150 10.42 6.60 -1.95
C ALA A 150 9.27 7.34 -1.25
N LEU A 151 8.05 6.85 -1.43
CA LEU A 151 6.87 7.36 -0.75
C LEU A 151 6.73 6.70 0.61
N LYS A 152 6.39 7.52 1.59
CA LYS A 152 6.12 7.08 2.96
C LYS A 152 4.62 7.08 3.23
N PRO A 153 4.14 6.24 4.15
CA PRO A 153 2.80 6.37 4.70
C PRO A 153 2.55 7.78 5.22
N LEU A 154 1.32 8.27 5.18
CA LEU A 154 0.99 9.56 5.75
C LEU A 154 1.08 9.50 7.28
N SER A 155 1.60 10.57 7.88
CA SER A 155 1.55 10.73 9.33
C SER A 155 0.13 11.01 9.80
N GLY A 156 -0.17 10.68 11.06
CA GLY A 156 -1.51 10.93 11.65
C GLY A 156 -2.02 12.36 11.48
N PRO A 157 -1.21 13.41 11.74
CA PRO A 157 -1.62 14.80 11.51
C PRO A 157 -1.99 15.09 10.05
N VAL A 158 -1.18 14.67 9.09
CA VAL A 158 -1.44 14.87 7.65
C VAL A 158 -2.67 14.08 7.19
N MET A 159 -2.85 12.86 7.70
CA MET A 159 -4.04 12.05 7.43
C MET A 159 -5.30 12.73 7.96
N ARG A 160 -5.24 13.30 9.17
CA ARG A 160 -6.35 14.06 9.74
C ARG A 160 -6.71 15.29 8.90
N GLU A 161 -5.70 16.00 8.39
CA GLU A 161 -5.89 17.13 7.48
C GLU A 161 -6.64 16.71 6.21
N LEU A 162 -6.20 15.63 5.56
CA LEU A 162 -6.88 15.05 4.39
C LEU A 162 -8.35 14.71 4.69
N LEU A 163 -8.60 13.99 5.78
CA LEU A 163 -9.96 13.57 6.15
C LEU A 163 -10.85 14.76 6.50
N SER A 164 -10.32 15.76 7.21
CA SER A 164 -11.04 17.00 7.53
C SER A 164 -11.41 17.79 6.28
N PHE A 165 -10.49 17.86 5.30
CA PHE A 165 -10.74 18.46 4.00
C PHE A 165 -11.89 17.75 3.27
N VAL A 166 -11.87 16.41 3.24
CA VAL A 166 -12.93 15.62 2.59
C VAL A 166 -14.27 15.82 3.28
N LEU A 167 -14.34 15.73 4.61
CA LEU A 167 -15.57 15.97 5.38
C LEU A 167 -16.16 17.37 5.11
N ALA A 168 -15.31 18.38 5.05
CA ALA A 168 -15.75 19.75 4.72
C ALA A 168 -16.31 19.86 3.29
N LYS A 169 -15.72 19.15 2.32
CA LYS A 169 -16.19 19.11 0.93
C LYS A 169 -17.52 18.37 0.77
N GLU A 170 -17.71 17.27 1.54
CA GLU A 170 -18.96 16.53 1.59
C GLU A 170 -20.06 17.27 2.41
N GLY A 171 -19.75 18.43 3.02
CA GLY A 171 -20.68 19.21 3.81
C GLY A 171 -21.04 18.56 5.16
N VAL A 172 -20.25 17.59 5.60
CA VAL A 172 -20.48 16.89 6.88
C VAL A 172 -20.04 17.78 8.03
N GLN A 173 -20.99 18.16 8.88
CA GLN A 173 -20.74 18.96 10.08
C GLN A 173 -20.82 18.09 11.34
N GLY A 174 -19.93 18.35 12.30
CA GLY A 174 -19.99 17.70 13.61
C GLY A 174 -19.52 16.25 13.62
N PHE A 175 -18.74 15.81 12.63
CA PHE A 175 -18.12 14.47 12.68
C PHE A 175 -17.25 14.35 13.94
N PRO A 176 -17.46 13.34 14.81
CA PRO A 176 -16.79 13.26 16.11
C PRO A 176 -15.27 13.17 15.97
N ALA A 177 -14.52 13.99 16.70
CA ALA A 177 -13.06 13.98 16.66
C ALA A 177 -12.47 12.61 17.03
N VAL A 178 -13.09 11.91 17.99
CA VAL A 178 -12.71 10.56 18.39
C VAL A 178 -12.89 9.57 17.23
N ALA A 179 -13.97 9.67 16.46
CA ALA A 179 -14.19 8.82 15.29
C ALA A 179 -13.18 9.11 14.18
N LEU A 180 -12.87 10.40 13.98
CA LEU A 180 -11.84 10.79 13.01
C LEU A 180 -10.46 10.19 13.38
N ASP A 181 -10.11 10.22 14.67
CA ASP A 181 -8.88 9.59 15.18
C ASP A 181 -8.86 8.08 14.97
N GLU A 182 -10.00 7.43 15.18
CA GLU A 182 -10.12 5.99 14.92
C GLU A 182 -9.98 5.66 13.42
N VAL A 183 -10.49 6.50 12.50
CA VAL A 183 -10.26 6.35 11.05
C VAL A 183 -8.78 6.51 10.72
N VAL A 184 -8.08 7.51 11.29
CA VAL A 184 -6.64 7.72 11.11
C VAL A 184 -5.86 6.48 11.53
N VAL A 185 -6.22 5.90 12.69
CA VAL A 185 -5.58 4.67 13.19
C VAL A 185 -5.90 3.47 12.28
N ALA A 186 -7.17 3.35 11.83
CA ALA A 186 -7.59 2.26 10.95
C ALA A 186 -6.93 2.32 9.56
N ALA A 187 -6.55 3.50 9.11
CA ALA A 187 -5.92 3.73 7.81
C ALA A 187 -4.45 3.28 7.75
N ASP A 188 -3.76 3.16 8.89
CA ASP A 188 -2.33 2.79 8.98
C ASP A 188 -1.44 3.55 7.98
N GLY A 189 -1.68 4.86 7.85
CA GLY A 189 -0.94 5.73 6.94
C GLY A 189 -1.30 5.61 5.46
N SER A 190 -2.28 4.79 5.09
CA SER A 190 -2.79 4.65 3.72
C SER A 190 -3.95 5.61 3.44
N PRO A 191 -3.76 6.66 2.62
CA PRO A 191 -4.87 7.57 2.26
C PRO A 191 -6.03 6.84 1.54
N ARG A 192 -5.73 5.81 0.74
CA ARG A 192 -6.78 4.99 0.12
C ARG A 192 -7.65 4.33 1.17
N GLN A 193 -7.03 3.66 2.15
CA GLN A 193 -7.76 2.98 3.23
C GLN A 193 -8.54 3.98 4.09
N ALA A 194 -7.96 5.13 4.41
CA ALA A 194 -8.64 6.19 5.16
C ALA A 194 -9.94 6.62 4.49
N LEU A 195 -9.90 6.87 3.18
CA LEU A 195 -11.08 7.29 2.41
C LEU A 195 -12.09 6.16 2.22
N VAL A 196 -11.64 4.90 2.08
CA VAL A 196 -12.54 3.74 2.03
C VAL A 196 -13.26 3.57 3.37
N VAL A 197 -12.57 3.67 4.49
CA VAL A 197 -13.20 3.58 5.82
C VAL A 197 -14.14 4.74 6.04
N LEU A 198 -13.73 5.98 5.70
CA LEU A 198 -14.60 7.16 5.83
C LEU A 198 -15.88 7.02 5.01
N ASP A 199 -15.79 6.57 3.76
CA ASP A 199 -16.90 6.35 2.84
C ASP A 199 -17.96 5.37 3.42
N GLN A 200 -17.51 4.36 4.16
CA GLN A 200 -18.40 3.39 4.81
C GLN A 200 -19.13 3.92 6.04
N VAL A 201 -18.62 4.98 6.66
CA VAL A 201 -19.12 5.42 7.98
C VAL A 201 -19.61 6.86 8.02
N ILE A 202 -19.43 7.62 6.95
CA ILE A 202 -19.70 9.06 6.88
C ILE A 202 -21.17 9.42 7.21
N ASP A 203 -22.10 8.53 6.88
CA ASP A 203 -23.53 8.72 7.07
C ASP A 203 -24.07 8.17 8.40
N ILE A 204 -23.20 7.59 9.26
CA ILE A 204 -23.62 6.99 10.53
C ILE A 204 -23.75 8.07 11.61
N ALA A 205 -25.00 8.41 11.98
CA ALA A 205 -25.27 9.44 12.99
C ALA A 205 -25.04 8.97 14.44
N ASP A 206 -25.17 7.68 14.72
CA ASP A 206 -25.01 7.11 16.06
C ASP A 206 -23.53 6.87 16.36
N ASN A 207 -22.99 7.54 17.37
CA ASN A 207 -21.57 7.50 17.71
C ASN A 207 -21.08 6.10 18.11
N ASP A 208 -21.87 5.30 18.78
CA ASP A 208 -21.46 3.96 19.20
C ASP A 208 -21.41 3.00 18.01
N LYS A 209 -22.39 3.11 17.10
CA LYS A 209 -22.40 2.35 15.84
C LYS A 209 -21.27 2.78 14.94
N LEU A 210 -20.99 4.08 14.83
CA LEU A 210 -19.90 4.67 14.07
C LEU A 210 -18.55 4.11 14.52
N LEU A 211 -18.24 4.17 15.81
CA LEU A 211 -16.99 3.64 16.36
C LEU A 211 -16.84 2.11 16.15
N LYS A 212 -17.95 1.36 16.31
CA LYS A 212 -17.95 -0.08 16.03
C LYS A 212 -17.68 -0.38 14.55
N ALA A 213 -18.29 0.38 13.62
CA ALA A 213 -18.10 0.22 12.20
C ALA A 213 -16.65 0.51 11.79
N ILE A 214 -16.04 1.60 12.30
CA ILE A 214 -14.64 1.94 12.05
C ILE A 214 -13.70 0.85 12.56
N ARG A 215 -13.93 0.33 13.76
CA ARG A 215 -13.11 -0.75 14.34
C ARG A 215 -13.18 -2.03 13.52
N LYS A 216 -14.37 -2.36 13.00
CA LYS A 216 -14.56 -3.52 12.11
C LYS A 216 -13.88 -3.33 10.75
N ALA A 217 -13.77 -2.10 10.26
CA ALA A 217 -13.08 -1.78 9.00
C ALA A 217 -11.54 -1.69 9.11
N ARG A 218 -10.98 -1.88 10.31
CA ARG A 218 -9.51 -1.89 10.50
C ARG A 218 -8.87 -2.98 9.68
N PRO A 219 -7.72 -2.71 9.03
CA PRO A 219 -6.93 -3.76 8.42
C PRO A 219 -6.59 -4.83 9.47
N SER A 220 -6.64 -6.09 9.06
CA SER A 220 -6.31 -7.24 9.91
C SER A 220 -4.94 -7.14 10.63
N ASP A 221 -4.04 -6.30 10.14
CA ASP A 221 -2.70 -6.11 10.73
C ASP A 221 -2.72 -5.55 12.16
N LYS A 222 -3.70 -4.70 12.52
CA LYS A 222 -3.84 -4.25 13.90
C LYS A 222 -4.46 -5.33 14.78
N THR A 223 -5.47 -6.02 14.30
CA THR A 223 -6.05 -7.17 14.99
C THR A 223 -5.01 -8.28 15.16
N VAL A 224 -4.13 -8.48 14.15
CA VAL A 224 -2.99 -9.38 14.27
C VAL A 224 -1.98 -8.89 15.31
N LEU A 225 -1.72 -7.59 15.41
CA LEU A 225 -0.84 -7.05 16.45
C LEU A 225 -1.45 -7.25 17.84
N ASP A 226 -2.76 -7.00 18.00
CA ASP A 226 -3.47 -7.26 19.25
C ASP A 226 -3.40 -8.74 19.60
N LEU A 227 -3.55 -9.64 18.63
CA LEU A 227 -3.33 -11.08 18.79
C LEU A 227 -1.91 -11.37 19.29
N CYS A 228 -0.88 -10.79 18.66
CA CYS A 228 0.51 -10.96 19.09
C CYS A 228 0.73 -10.54 20.54
N GLN A 229 0.14 -9.40 20.94
CA GLN A 229 0.26 -8.89 22.31
C GLN A 229 -0.43 -9.78 23.34
N VAL A 230 -1.62 -10.29 23.01
CA VAL A 230 -2.38 -11.20 23.88
C VAL A 230 -1.64 -12.53 24.02
N LEU A 231 -1.15 -13.10 22.90
CA LEU A 231 -0.37 -14.34 22.91
C LEU A 231 0.96 -14.19 23.67
N HIS A 232 1.59 -13.03 23.60
CA HIS A 232 2.84 -12.76 24.33
C HIS A 232 2.66 -12.70 25.86
N ARG A 233 1.46 -12.35 26.33
CA ARG A 233 1.14 -12.42 27.77
C ARG A 233 0.97 -13.87 28.25
N GLY A 234 0.83 -14.82 27.33
CA GLY A 234 0.70 -16.25 27.62
C GLY A 234 -0.51 -16.56 28.49
N GLU A 235 -0.36 -17.48 29.42
CA GLU A 235 -1.41 -17.93 30.35
C GLU A 235 -2.12 -16.78 31.08
N ALA A 236 -1.42 -15.65 31.34
CA ALA A 236 -2.00 -14.48 32.02
C ALA A 236 -3.14 -13.82 31.24
N SER A 237 -3.22 -14.01 29.90
CA SER A 237 -4.31 -13.46 29.08
C SER A 237 -5.56 -14.32 29.12
N GLY A 238 -5.40 -15.62 29.30
CA GLY A 238 -6.47 -16.60 29.24
C GLY A 238 -7.07 -16.79 27.83
N TRP A 239 -7.67 -17.94 27.60
CA TRP A 239 -8.24 -18.29 26.29
C TRP A 239 -9.36 -17.33 25.82
N LYS A 240 -10.16 -16.79 26.74
CA LYS A 240 -11.26 -15.90 26.40
C LYS A 240 -10.81 -14.64 25.65
N ALA A 241 -9.75 -14.00 26.11
CA ALA A 241 -9.20 -12.79 25.45
C ALA A 241 -8.63 -13.12 24.05
N VAL A 242 -8.01 -14.30 23.89
CA VAL A 242 -7.52 -14.76 22.59
C VAL A 242 -8.67 -15.05 21.63
N ALA A 243 -9.73 -15.70 22.10
CA ALA A 243 -10.90 -16.03 21.30
C ALA A 243 -11.62 -14.78 20.78
N GLU A 244 -11.77 -13.74 21.61
CA GLU A 244 -12.33 -12.44 21.23
C GLU A 244 -11.55 -11.82 20.07
N VAL A 245 -10.21 -11.82 20.13
CA VAL A 245 -9.37 -11.28 19.05
C VAL A 245 -9.45 -12.14 17.78
N ILE A 246 -9.57 -13.48 17.90
CA ILE A 246 -9.74 -14.36 16.75
C ILE A 246 -11.10 -14.14 16.07
N GLU A 247 -12.14 -13.83 16.82
CA GLU A 247 -13.45 -13.46 16.26
C GLU A 247 -13.41 -12.15 15.48
N ASP A 248 -12.62 -11.18 15.96
CA ASP A 248 -12.40 -9.88 15.30
C ASP A 248 -11.58 -10.00 13.99
N LEU A 249 -10.84 -11.10 13.79
CA LEU A 249 -10.08 -11.37 12.54
C LEU A 249 -11.01 -11.83 11.41
N GLY A 250 -12.24 -11.76 11.36
CA GLY A 250 -13.09 -12.12 10.21
C GLY A 250 -12.95 -13.59 9.74
N THR A 251 -13.75 -13.97 8.74
CA THR A 251 -13.75 -15.34 8.20
C THR A 251 -12.95 -15.49 6.91
N ASP A 252 -12.71 -14.40 6.16
CA ASP A 252 -12.12 -14.40 4.82
C ASP A 252 -10.68 -13.88 4.81
N GLU A 253 -9.97 -14.04 5.93
CA GLU A 253 -8.58 -13.61 6.07
C GLU A 253 -7.60 -14.56 5.37
N ASP A 254 -6.49 -14.02 4.90
CA ASP A 254 -5.32 -14.81 4.52
C ASP A 254 -4.59 -15.31 5.78
N TRP A 255 -4.95 -16.51 6.23
CA TRP A 255 -4.44 -17.10 7.47
C TRP A 255 -2.93 -17.31 7.43
N GLU A 256 -2.35 -17.51 6.25
CA GLU A 256 -0.89 -17.64 6.12
C GLU A 256 -0.20 -16.30 6.31
N ARG A 257 -0.80 -15.20 5.87
CA ARG A 257 -0.34 -13.83 6.16
C ARG A 257 -0.39 -13.54 7.65
N VAL A 258 -1.49 -13.90 8.33
CA VAL A 258 -1.62 -13.78 9.80
C VAL A 258 -0.50 -14.55 10.50
N ARG A 259 -0.27 -15.82 10.11
CA ARG A 259 0.81 -16.64 10.63
C ARG A 259 2.18 -16.00 10.50
N MET A 260 2.51 -15.53 9.29
CA MET A 260 3.79 -14.89 9.00
C MET A 260 3.98 -13.58 9.78
N ALA A 261 2.91 -12.81 9.99
CA ALA A 261 2.96 -11.60 10.79
C ALA A 261 3.24 -11.89 12.27
N VAL A 262 2.59 -12.93 12.85
CA VAL A 262 2.86 -13.39 14.23
C VAL A 262 4.30 -13.87 14.37
N LEU A 263 4.81 -14.67 13.42
CA LEU A 263 6.21 -15.12 13.43
C LEU A 263 7.18 -13.94 13.36
N GLY A 264 6.94 -12.99 12.44
CA GLY A 264 7.79 -11.80 12.30
C GLY A 264 7.82 -10.95 13.57
N TRP A 265 6.68 -10.81 14.24
CA TRP A 265 6.59 -10.10 15.53
C TRP A 265 7.34 -10.86 16.64
N ALA A 266 7.14 -12.17 16.77
CA ALA A 266 7.79 -13.00 17.78
C ALA A 266 9.32 -13.00 17.63
N VAL A 267 9.84 -13.03 16.38
CA VAL A 267 11.29 -12.87 16.11
C VAL A 267 11.81 -11.54 16.63
N LYS A 268 11.12 -10.41 16.37
CA LYS A 268 11.54 -9.09 16.86
C LYS A 268 11.58 -9.05 18.39
N VAL A 269 10.59 -9.62 19.06
CA VAL A 269 10.53 -9.69 20.51
C VAL A 269 11.66 -10.56 21.07
N ALA A 270 11.89 -11.73 20.51
CA ALA A 270 12.98 -12.62 20.91
C ALA A 270 14.36 -11.93 20.79
N LEU A 271 14.61 -11.23 19.69
CA LEU A 271 15.86 -10.48 19.45
C LEU A 271 16.01 -9.26 20.39
N SER A 272 14.91 -8.70 20.89
CA SER A 272 14.97 -7.58 21.87
C SER A 272 15.42 -8.01 23.28
N GLY A 273 15.50 -9.31 23.55
CA GLY A 273 15.87 -9.87 24.86
C GLY A 273 14.77 -9.78 25.93
N LYS A 274 13.58 -9.25 25.60
CA LYS A 274 12.45 -9.14 26.53
C LYS A 274 11.38 -10.18 26.20
N GLY A 275 10.96 -10.99 27.18
CA GLY A 275 9.90 -11.98 26.99
C GLY A 275 10.26 -13.15 26.03
N VAL A 276 11.54 -13.52 25.98
CA VAL A 276 12.10 -14.53 25.04
C VAL A 276 11.41 -15.88 25.17
N GLY A 277 11.07 -16.30 26.38
CA GLY A 277 10.40 -17.60 26.62
C GLY A 277 9.06 -17.70 25.88
N GLN A 278 8.19 -16.71 26.05
CA GLN A 278 6.89 -16.71 25.39
C GLN A 278 7.01 -16.50 23.87
N ALA A 279 7.96 -15.68 23.43
CA ALA A 279 8.24 -15.54 22.01
C ALA A 279 8.70 -16.86 21.37
N ALA A 280 9.48 -17.68 22.08
CA ALA A 280 9.89 -19.00 21.62
C ALA A 280 8.70 -19.97 21.49
N VAL A 281 7.77 -19.95 22.45
CA VAL A 281 6.51 -20.72 22.38
C VAL A 281 5.69 -20.32 21.16
N MET A 282 5.56 -19.01 20.90
CA MET A 282 4.87 -18.51 19.71
C MET A 282 5.56 -18.96 18.43
N LEU A 283 6.88 -18.89 18.35
CA LEU A 283 7.64 -19.33 17.17
C LEU A 283 7.45 -20.83 16.89
N ASP A 284 7.41 -21.65 17.91
CA ASP A 284 7.17 -23.09 17.76
C ASP A 284 5.72 -23.39 17.36
N ALA A 285 4.75 -22.78 18.03
CA ALA A 285 3.32 -22.99 17.76
C ALA A 285 2.90 -22.56 16.35
N PHE A 286 3.51 -21.50 15.82
CA PHE A 286 3.21 -20.94 14.49
C PHE A 286 4.18 -21.41 13.40
N ARG A 287 5.07 -22.34 13.66
CA ARG A 287 6.12 -22.80 12.74
C ARG A 287 5.57 -23.39 11.44
N GLU A 288 4.53 -24.20 11.53
CA GLU A 288 4.02 -24.94 10.37
C GLU A 288 3.00 -24.15 9.55
N PRO A 289 3.05 -24.18 8.21
CA PRO A 289 2.12 -23.45 7.36
C PRO A 289 0.70 -24.01 7.43
N TRP A 290 -0.31 -23.13 7.25
CA TRP A 290 -1.74 -23.46 7.40
C TRP A 290 -2.50 -23.54 6.07
N PHE A 291 -1.84 -23.84 4.97
CA PHE A 291 -2.48 -23.90 3.64
C PHE A 291 -3.73 -24.79 3.59
N ASN A 292 -3.76 -25.89 4.37
CA ASN A 292 -4.87 -26.84 4.40
C ASN A 292 -5.76 -26.70 5.64
N THR A 293 -5.34 -25.99 6.67
CA THR A 293 -6.05 -25.91 7.96
C THR A 293 -6.68 -24.55 8.22
N GLY A 294 -6.16 -23.48 7.57
CA GLY A 294 -6.73 -22.15 7.64
C GLY A 294 -6.97 -21.66 9.07
N ARG A 295 -8.19 -21.20 9.35
CA ARG A 295 -8.61 -20.72 10.68
C ARG A 295 -8.45 -21.77 11.79
N ALA A 296 -8.63 -23.04 11.50
CA ALA A 296 -8.43 -24.10 12.49
C ALA A 296 -6.97 -24.23 12.94
N GLY A 297 -6.03 -24.04 12.00
CA GLY A 297 -4.60 -23.97 12.31
C GLY A 297 -4.26 -22.80 13.22
N LEU A 298 -4.83 -21.61 12.96
CA LEU A 298 -4.69 -20.44 13.83
C LEU A 298 -5.17 -20.72 15.25
N VAL A 299 -6.40 -21.26 15.39
CA VAL A 299 -7.00 -21.53 16.70
C VAL A 299 -6.13 -22.50 17.51
N LEU A 300 -5.64 -23.57 16.88
CA LEU A 300 -4.77 -24.55 17.53
C LEU A 300 -3.41 -23.93 17.95
N ALA A 301 -2.79 -23.13 17.08
CA ALA A 301 -1.54 -22.48 17.39
C ALA A 301 -1.69 -21.48 18.55
N CYS A 302 -2.75 -20.67 18.53
CA CYS A 302 -3.07 -19.75 19.62
C CYS A 302 -3.33 -20.47 20.95
N TYR A 303 -4.06 -21.58 20.92
CA TYR A 303 -4.32 -22.40 22.11
C TYR A 303 -3.01 -22.87 22.76
N ARG A 304 -2.07 -23.37 21.95
CA ARG A 304 -0.74 -23.81 22.43
C ARG A 304 0.10 -22.69 23.05
N CYS A 305 -0.21 -21.43 22.76
CA CYS A 305 0.52 -20.30 23.32
C CYS A 305 0.01 -19.87 24.71
N VAL A 306 -1.23 -20.24 25.09
CA VAL A 306 -1.89 -19.71 26.30
C VAL A 306 -2.41 -20.80 27.25
N VAL A 307 -2.24 -22.06 26.88
CA VAL A 307 -2.56 -23.25 27.67
C VAL A 307 -1.38 -24.21 27.65
#